data_5fc28bd75c81f673bc170b9452cce5ef
#
_entry.id   5fc28bd75c81f673bc170b9452cce5ef
#
_cell.length_a   1.000
_cell.length_b   1.000
_cell.length_c   1.000
_cell.angle_alpha   90.00
_cell.angle_beta   90.00
_cell.angle_gamma   90.00
#
_symmetry.space_group_name_H-M   'P 1'
#
loop_
_entity.id
_entity.type
_entity.pdbx_description
1 polymer ?
#
loop_
_entity_poly.entity_id
_entity_poly.type
_entity_poly.pdbx_seq_one_letter_code
_entity_poly.pdbx_strand_id
1 'polypeptide(L)'
;MAVESADYHSTLNSPQPLLISLVISETAFQTMDAVEEFLDALTEIDIQGFYIILRRNSASVQNAMESAPFGRFMYFCHVLTTINEYDVIVGYSDWHSFLLEAAGVTHTATGWYQNLRQFSLARFQPSSGGRRPRKRYSSAPLLSCPLINPELQDIYMANLLPRVLSGSSHDAILQNGPASGEGNWFDEISCLAHWYSLNALS
;
A
#
# COMPACT_ATOMS: atom_id res chain seq x y z
N MET A 1 11.40 16.53 -17.85
CA MET A 1 9.93 16.23 -17.75
C MET A 1 9.26 16.92 -16.56
N ALA A 2 9.64 16.63 -15.28
CA ALA A 2 8.98 17.26 -14.12
C ALA A 2 9.10 18.80 -14.15
N VAL A 3 10.31 19.33 -14.33
CA VAL A 3 10.59 20.78 -14.46
C VAL A 3 9.82 21.38 -15.65
N GLU A 4 9.89 20.75 -16.80
CA GLU A 4 9.14 21.20 -18.00
C GLU A 4 7.63 21.23 -17.77
N SER A 5 7.08 20.28 -16.99
CA SER A 5 5.67 20.28 -16.62
C SER A 5 5.31 21.43 -15.69
N ALA A 6 6.18 21.76 -14.74
CA ALA A 6 6.02 22.91 -13.85
C ALA A 6 6.07 24.23 -14.65
N ASP A 7 7.05 24.39 -15.52
CA ASP A 7 7.19 25.54 -16.40
C ASP A 7 5.96 25.71 -17.29
N TYR A 8 5.48 24.62 -17.91
CA TYR A 8 4.29 24.67 -18.75
C TYR A 8 3.03 25.03 -17.95
N HIS A 9 2.85 24.43 -16.76
CA HIS A 9 1.71 24.73 -15.90
C HIS A 9 1.68 26.23 -15.52
N SER A 10 2.83 26.83 -15.23
CA SER A 10 2.91 28.27 -14.91
C SER A 10 2.42 29.15 -16.05
N THR A 11 2.62 28.71 -17.31
CA THR A 11 2.16 29.45 -18.50
C THR A 11 0.64 29.39 -18.70
N LEU A 12 -0.03 28.35 -18.13
CA LEU A 12 -1.46 28.17 -18.28
C LEU A 12 -2.31 29.07 -17.38
N ASN A 13 -1.71 29.74 -16.39
CA ASN A 13 -2.41 30.50 -15.35
C ASN A 13 -3.59 29.69 -14.74
N SER A 14 -3.43 28.37 -14.61
CA SER A 14 -4.45 27.49 -14.06
C SER A 14 -4.59 27.71 -12.57
N PRO A 15 -5.81 27.85 -12.02
CA PRO A 15 -6.02 27.88 -10.57
C PRO A 15 -5.90 26.49 -9.91
N GLN A 16 -5.76 25.43 -10.71
CA GLN A 16 -5.64 24.06 -10.21
C GLN A 16 -4.20 23.78 -9.79
N PRO A 17 -3.98 23.14 -8.62
CA PRO A 17 -2.64 22.75 -8.19
C PRO A 17 -2.04 21.69 -9.13
N LEU A 18 -0.73 21.78 -9.35
CA LEU A 18 0.00 20.75 -10.08
C LEU A 18 0.58 19.72 -9.12
N LEU A 19 0.18 18.47 -9.31
CA LEU A 19 0.80 17.31 -8.69
C LEU A 19 1.55 16.49 -9.73
N ILE A 20 2.83 16.20 -9.47
CA ILE A 20 3.64 15.38 -10.36
C ILE A 20 3.59 13.91 -9.92
N SER A 21 3.28 13.02 -10.87
CA SER A 21 3.28 11.57 -10.60
C SER A 21 4.69 11.00 -10.72
N LEU A 22 5.14 10.35 -9.65
CA LEU A 22 6.44 9.68 -9.56
C LEU A 22 6.24 8.18 -9.36
N VAL A 23 6.81 7.37 -10.24
CA VAL A 23 6.90 5.92 -10.05
C VAL A 23 8.33 5.58 -9.67
N ILE A 24 8.56 5.32 -8.38
CA ILE A 24 9.89 5.11 -7.80
C ILE A 24 10.09 3.64 -7.51
N SER A 25 11.22 3.07 -7.93
CA SER A 25 11.58 1.69 -7.56
C SER A 25 11.93 1.59 -6.08
N GLU A 26 11.50 0.52 -5.41
CA GLU A 26 11.94 0.24 -4.03
C GLU A 26 13.47 0.15 -3.89
N THR A 27 14.19 -0.12 -4.99
CA THR A 27 15.65 -0.13 -5.00
C THR A 27 16.28 1.25 -4.82
N ALA A 28 15.55 2.33 -5.08
CA ALA A 28 16.04 3.70 -4.85
C ALA A 28 16.23 4.00 -3.35
N PHE A 29 15.60 3.20 -2.49
CA PHE A 29 15.68 3.36 -1.03
C PHE A 29 16.69 2.41 -0.36
N GLN A 30 17.65 1.85 -1.12
CA GLN A 30 18.66 0.93 -0.56
C GLN A 30 19.75 1.67 0.23
N THR A 31 20.06 2.91 -0.09
CA THR A 31 21.05 3.74 0.60
C THR A 31 20.47 5.10 0.97
N MET A 32 20.99 5.74 2.01
CA MET A 32 20.56 7.08 2.40
C MET A 32 21.02 8.13 1.41
N ASP A 33 22.26 8.02 0.93
CA ASP A 33 22.85 8.96 -0.05
C ASP A 33 21.99 9.08 -1.31
N ALA A 34 21.46 7.96 -1.83
CA ALA A 34 20.57 7.98 -2.99
C ALA A 34 19.22 8.66 -2.69
N VAL A 35 18.72 8.55 -1.45
CA VAL A 35 17.51 9.23 -1.02
C VAL A 35 17.72 10.73 -0.92
N GLU A 36 18.84 11.16 -0.34
CA GLU A 36 19.19 12.58 -0.19
C GLU A 36 19.42 13.24 -1.55
N GLU A 37 20.18 12.61 -2.45
CA GLU A 37 20.37 13.10 -3.83
C GLU A 37 19.04 13.27 -4.58
N PHE A 38 18.11 12.32 -4.37
CA PHE A 38 16.79 12.39 -5.00
C PHE A 38 15.91 13.49 -4.40
N LEU A 39 15.96 13.68 -3.07
CA LEU A 39 15.27 14.76 -2.39
C LEU A 39 15.78 16.13 -2.88
N ASP A 40 17.09 16.32 -2.97
CA ASP A 40 17.69 17.57 -3.45
C ASP A 40 17.15 17.92 -4.85
N ALA A 41 17.07 16.93 -5.74
CA ALA A 41 16.54 17.15 -7.09
C ALA A 41 15.03 17.47 -7.12
N LEU A 42 14.24 16.95 -6.20
CA LEU A 42 12.79 17.18 -6.17
C LEU A 42 12.43 18.51 -5.49
N THR A 43 13.16 18.90 -4.47
CA THR A 43 12.87 20.12 -3.70
C THR A 43 13.21 21.42 -4.45
N GLU A 44 13.91 21.34 -5.57
CA GLU A 44 14.12 22.46 -6.48
C GLU A 44 12.92 22.76 -7.41
N ILE A 45 11.88 21.88 -7.42
CA ILE A 45 10.76 22.00 -8.35
C ILE A 45 9.63 22.81 -7.70
N ASP A 46 9.25 23.91 -8.32
CA ASP A 46 8.12 24.75 -7.84
C ASP A 46 6.78 24.17 -8.28
N ILE A 47 6.20 23.34 -7.39
CA ILE A 47 4.91 22.65 -7.59
C ILE A 47 4.19 22.49 -6.26
N GLN A 48 2.90 22.12 -6.32
CA GLN A 48 2.10 21.86 -5.12
C GLN A 48 2.50 20.55 -4.43
N GLY A 49 2.85 19.50 -5.18
CA GLY A 49 3.18 18.23 -4.56
C GLY A 49 3.35 17.06 -5.51
N PHE A 50 3.31 15.86 -4.93
CA PHE A 50 3.63 14.63 -5.63
C PHE A 50 2.58 13.54 -5.42
N TYR A 51 2.24 12.81 -6.50
CA TYR A 51 1.58 11.52 -6.43
C TYR A 51 2.62 10.41 -6.58
N ILE A 52 2.92 9.71 -5.51
CA ILE A 52 4.01 8.75 -5.44
C ILE A 52 3.48 7.32 -5.53
N ILE A 53 4.04 6.54 -6.43
CA ILE A 53 3.79 5.11 -6.58
C ILE A 53 5.09 4.36 -6.33
N LEU A 54 5.13 3.56 -5.26
CA LEU A 54 6.28 2.70 -4.98
C LEU A 54 6.20 1.44 -5.84
N ARG A 55 7.11 1.33 -6.84
CA ARG A 55 7.23 0.13 -7.65
C ARG A 55 7.95 -0.96 -6.89
N ARG A 56 7.24 -2.05 -6.63
CA ARG A 56 7.79 -3.24 -5.97
C ARG A 56 8.45 -4.18 -6.97
N ASN A 57 9.54 -4.80 -6.58
CA ASN A 57 10.21 -5.83 -7.38
C ASN A 57 9.41 -7.14 -7.39
N SER A 58 8.73 -7.45 -6.29
CA SER A 58 7.84 -8.60 -6.21
C SER A 58 6.42 -8.26 -6.70
N ALA A 59 5.80 -9.16 -7.44
CA ALA A 59 4.38 -9.09 -7.77
C ALA A 59 3.48 -9.57 -6.63
N SER A 60 4.04 -10.23 -5.62
CA SER A 60 3.30 -10.76 -4.48
C SER A 60 3.06 -9.68 -3.44
N VAL A 61 1.78 -9.39 -3.17
CA VAL A 61 1.35 -8.43 -2.12
C VAL A 61 1.79 -8.87 -0.72
N GLN A 62 2.08 -10.16 -0.52
CA GLN A 62 2.52 -10.69 0.77
C GLN A 62 4.02 -10.48 1.05
N ASN A 63 4.78 -10.15 0.02
CA ASN A 63 6.19 -9.84 0.23
C ASN A 63 6.32 -8.43 0.80
N ALA A 64 6.47 -8.34 2.11
CA ALA A 64 6.73 -7.06 2.76
C ALA A 64 8.03 -6.45 2.20
N MET A 65 8.09 -5.13 2.18
CA MET A 65 9.33 -4.42 1.94
C MET A 65 10.24 -4.61 3.16
N GLU A 66 11.53 -4.73 2.93
CA GLU A 66 12.49 -4.76 4.03
C GLU A 66 12.39 -3.49 4.88
N SER A 67 12.57 -3.62 6.19
CA SER A 67 12.34 -2.51 7.13
C SER A 67 13.25 -1.30 6.89
N ALA A 68 14.51 -1.52 6.52
CA ALA A 68 15.45 -0.42 6.29
C ALA A 68 15.11 0.42 5.04
N PRO A 69 14.89 -0.18 3.84
CA PRO A 69 14.40 0.57 2.68
C PRO A 69 13.04 1.23 2.95
N PHE A 70 12.13 0.57 3.66
CA PHE A 70 10.82 1.14 3.97
C PHE A 70 10.96 2.36 4.90
N GLY A 71 11.81 2.27 5.93
CA GLY A 71 12.10 3.40 6.81
C GLY A 71 12.67 4.62 6.06
N ARG A 72 13.55 4.38 5.05
CA ARG A 72 14.06 5.44 4.19
C ARG A 72 12.98 6.02 3.26
N PHE A 73 12.05 5.20 2.80
CA PHE A 73 10.88 5.68 2.06
C PHE A 73 9.97 6.56 2.94
N MET A 74 9.74 6.17 4.19
CA MET A 74 9.01 7.02 5.16
C MET A 74 9.75 8.34 5.41
N TYR A 75 11.07 8.30 5.59
CA TYR A 75 11.90 9.50 5.74
C TYR A 75 11.78 10.41 4.51
N PHE A 76 11.87 9.83 3.31
CA PHE A 76 11.68 10.56 2.04
C PHE A 76 10.33 11.30 2.00
N CYS A 77 9.24 10.59 2.32
CA CYS A 77 7.92 11.19 2.39
C CYS A 77 7.85 12.29 3.46
N HIS A 78 8.43 12.06 4.63
CA HIS A 78 8.45 13.01 5.74
C HIS A 78 9.17 14.32 5.36
N VAL A 79 10.31 14.23 4.67
CA VAL A 79 11.04 15.40 4.22
C VAL A 79 10.22 16.20 3.21
N LEU A 80 9.59 15.53 2.25
CA LEU A 80 8.73 16.21 1.28
C LEU A 80 7.52 16.90 1.94
N THR A 81 6.85 16.24 2.88
CA THR A 81 5.63 16.77 3.49
C THR A 81 5.90 17.77 4.60
N THR A 82 6.77 17.40 5.55
CA THR A 82 6.91 18.16 6.81
C THR A 82 7.99 19.22 6.73
N ILE A 83 9.05 18.98 5.95
CA ILE A 83 10.15 19.92 5.82
C ILE A 83 9.94 20.89 4.64
N ASN A 84 9.45 20.37 3.51
CA ASN A 84 9.27 21.15 2.29
C ASN A 84 7.80 21.51 1.99
N GLU A 85 6.88 21.10 2.83
CA GLU A 85 5.44 21.44 2.79
C GLU A 85 4.73 21.06 1.48
N TYR A 86 5.23 20.03 0.77
CA TYR A 86 4.56 19.50 -0.41
C TYR A 86 3.36 18.64 -0.01
N ASP A 87 2.29 18.70 -0.82
CA ASP A 87 1.22 17.71 -0.75
C ASP A 87 1.72 16.36 -1.30
N VAL A 88 1.73 15.33 -0.48
CA VAL A 88 2.16 14.00 -0.90
C VAL A 88 1.02 13.01 -0.81
N ILE A 89 0.70 12.41 -1.95
CA ILE A 89 -0.25 11.32 -2.06
C ILE A 89 0.52 10.04 -2.40
N VAL A 90 0.39 8.99 -1.58
CA VAL A 90 1.02 7.70 -1.85
C VAL A 90 -0.03 6.68 -2.30
N GLY A 91 0.08 6.24 -3.56
CA GLY A 91 -0.78 5.22 -4.13
C GLY A 91 -0.29 3.80 -3.86
N TYR A 92 -1.21 2.81 -3.90
CA TYR A 92 -0.91 1.39 -3.68
C TYR A 92 -0.29 1.09 -2.31
N SER A 93 -0.70 1.82 -1.27
CA SER A 93 -0.05 1.81 0.05
C SER A 93 -0.45 0.63 0.95
N ASP A 94 -1.61 -0.02 0.71
CA ASP A 94 -2.13 -1.14 1.53
C ASP A 94 -2.03 -0.84 3.05
N TRP A 95 -1.58 -1.78 3.86
CA TRP A 95 -1.34 -1.63 5.30
C TRP A 95 -0.25 -0.61 5.65
N HIS A 96 0.62 -0.27 4.70
CA HIS A 96 1.66 0.75 4.91
C HIS A 96 1.07 2.16 5.06
N SER A 97 -0.19 2.37 4.65
CA SER A 97 -0.88 3.66 4.74
C SER A 97 -0.78 4.27 6.13
N PHE A 98 -1.04 3.51 7.18
CA PHE A 98 -0.99 4.01 8.57
C PHE A 98 0.41 4.50 8.98
N LEU A 99 1.46 3.81 8.57
CA LEU A 99 2.84 4.22 8.84
C LEU A 99 3.23 5.46 8.03
N LEU A 100 2.76 5.56 6.80
CA LEU A 100 3.00 6.71 5.93
C LEU A 100 2.27 7.96 6.43
N GLU A 101 1.03 7.82 6.88
CA GLU A 101 0.27 8.91 7.51
C GLU A 101 0.96 9.38 8.80
N ALA A 102 1.47 8.45 9.63
CA ALA A 102 2.26 8.81 10.80
C ALA A 102 3.59 9.52 10.44
N ALA A 103 4.12 9.30 9.24
CA ALA A 103 5.29 10.03 8.72
C ALA A 103 4.94 11.41 8.11
N GLY A 104 3.66 11.78 8.06
CA GLY A 104 3.18 13.07 7.59
C GLY A 104 2.64 13.07 6.16
N VAL A 105 2.50 11.92 5.51
CA VAL A 105 1.90 11.83 4.17
C VAL A 105 0.47 12.38 4.20
N THR A 106 0.18 13.30 3.29
CA THR A 106 -1.10 14.03 3.25
C THR A 106 -2.29 13.11 2.95
N HIS A 107 -2.11 12.19 1.99
CA HIS A 107 -3.13 11.24 1.60
C HIS A 107 -2.51 9.90 1.21
N THR A 108 -3.20 8.82 1.52
CA THR A 108 -2.85 7.49 1.05
C THR A 108 -4.00 6.90 0.22
N ALA A 109 -3.66 6.04 -0.74
CA ALA A 109 -4.64 5.37 -1.56
C ALA A 109 -4.30 3.89 -1.73
N THR A 110 -5.30 3.03 -1.53
CA THR A 110 -5.17 1.59 -1.73
C THR A 110 -6.32 1.07 -2.60
N GLY A 111 -6.06 -0.02 -3.32
CA GLY A 111 -7.04 -0.58 -4.24
C GLY A 111 -8.03 -1.53 -3.57
N TRP A 112 -9.24 -1.59 -4.14
CA TRP A 112 -10.30 -2.51 -3.74
C TRP A 112 -9.88 -3.98 -3.84
N TYR A 113 -9.29 -4.35 -4.98
CA TYR A 113 -8.80 -5.71 -5.19
C TYR A 113 -7.35 -5.86 -4.72
N GLN A 114 -6.99 -7.05 -4.28
CA GLN A 114 -5.66 -7.37 -3.79
C GLN A 114 -4.54 -7.01 -4.78
N ASN A 115 -4.79 -7.12 -6.08
CA ASN A 115 -3.84 -6.73 -7.12
C ASN A 115 -3.68 -5.22 -7.30
N LEU A 116 -4.55 -4.41 -6.71
CA LEU A 116 -4.47 -2.95 -6.73
C LEU A 116 -3.87 -2.36 -5.44
N ARG A 117 -3.41 -3.22 -4.52
CA ARG A 117 -2.81 -2.80 -3.25
C ARG A 117 -1.30 -2.64 -3.31
N GLN A 118 -0.69 -3.07 -4.40
CA GLN A 118 0.75 -2.99 -4.65
C GLN A 118 1.00 -2.80 -6.14
N PHE A 119 1.90 -1.90 -6.50
CA PHE A 119 2.31 -1.69 -7.88
C PHE A 119 3.54 -2.53 -8.23
N SER A 120 3.44 -3.35 -9.29
CA SER A 120 4.55 -4.11 -9.85
C SER A 120 4.41 -4.24 -11.37
N LEU A 121 5.49 -4.01 -12.10
CA LEU A 121 5.51 -4.14 -13.56
C LEU A 121 5.31 -5.59 -14.05
N ALA A 122 5.59 -6.58 -13.21
CA ALA A 122 5.35 -7.99 -13.54
C ALA A 122 3.87 -8.29 -13.85
N ARG A 123 2.94 -7.45 -13.38
CA ARG A 123 1.50 -7.60 -13.64
C ARG A 123 1.08 -7.21 -15.06
N PHE A 124 1.90 -6.44 -15.75
CA PHE A 124 1.66 -6.00 -17.13
C PHE A 124 2.29 -6.93 -18.15
N GLN A 125 2.97 -7.99 -17.70
CA GLN A 125 3.50 -9.02 -18.58
C GLN A 125 2.42 -10.06 -18.91
N PRO A 126 2.49 -10.71 -20.07
CA PRO A 126 1.57 -11.77 -20.43
C PRO A 126 1.55 -12.85 -19.34
N SER A 127 0.35 -13.21 -18.88
CA SER A 127 0.20 -14.28 -17.89
C SER A 127 0.56 -15.61 -18.52
N SER A 128 1.46 -16.36 -17.90
CA SER A 128 1.82 -17.73 -18.30
C SER A 128 0.76 -18.77 -17.90
N GLY A 129 -0.44 -18.33 -17.51
CA GLY A 129 -1.45 -19.17 -16.88
C GLY A 129 -1.21 -19.30 -15.38
N GLY A 130 -2.26 -19.37 -14.59
CA GLY A 130 -2.13 -19.36 -13.15
C GLY A 130 -3.16 -20.21 -12.43
N ARG A 131 -2.75 -20.74 -11.28
CA ARG A 131 -3.66 -21.31 -10.29
C ARG A 131 -4.55 -20.19 -9.76
N ARG A 132 -5.81 -20.51 -9.44
CA ARG A 132 -6.70 -19.55 -8.75
C ARG A 132 -5.99 -18.99 -7.51
N PRO A 133 -6.07 -17.67 -7.26
CA PRO A 133 -5.54 -17.08 -6.05
C PRO A 133 -6.11 -17.80 -4.82
N ARG A 134 -5.25 -18.06 -3.83
CA ARG A 134 -5.73 -18.59 -2.56
C ARG A 134 -6.49 -17.51 -1.81
N LYS A 135 -7.58 -17.89 -1.15
CA LYS A 135 -8.42 -16.99 -0.37
C LYS A 135 -7.68 -16.51 0.88
N ARG A 136 -7.80 -15.21 1.16
CA ARG A 136 -7.12 -14.57 2.29
C ARG A 136 -8.11 -13.80 3.14
N TYR A 137 -7.83 -13.76 4.42
CA TYR A 137 -8.52 -12.93 5.40
C TYR A 137 -7.70 -11.68 5.69
N SER A 138 -8.33 -10.51 5.76
CA SER A 138 -7.66 -9.26 6.15
C SER A 138 -7.79 -9.06 7.64
N SER A 139 -6.68 -9.15 8.36
CA SER A 139 -6.62 -9.02 9.80
C SER A 139 -6.08 -7.65 10.20
N ALA A 140 -6.91 -6.79 10.78
CA ALA A 140 -6.48 -5.53 11.36
C ALA A 140 -5.49 -5.73 12.52
N PRO A 141 -5.74 -6.66 13.48
CA PRO A 141 -4.78 -6.89 14.56
C PRO A 141 -3.40 -7.37 14.11
N LEU A 142 -3.30 -8.06 12.96
CA LEU A 142 -2.03 -8.55 12.42
C LEU A 142 -1.42 -7.60 11.38
N LEU A 143 -2.15 -6.57 10.94
CA LEU A 143 -1.78 -5.72 9.80
C LEU A 143 -1.35 -6.54 8.59
N SER A 144 -2.05 -7.64 8.33
CA SER A 144 -1.68 -8.60 7.27
C SER A 144 -2.89 -9.37 6.73
N CYS A 145 -2.65 -10.10 5.65
CA CYS A 145 -3.66 -10.91 5.00
C CYS A 145 -3.27 -12.40 5.01
N PRO A 146 -3.43 -13.12 6.14
CA PRO A 146 -3.16 -14.55 6.21
C PRO A 146 -4.06 -15.35 5.25
N LEU A 147 -3.55 -16.47 4.78
CA LEU A 147 -4.34 -17.46 4.06
C LEU A 147 -5.42 -18.02 4.99
N ILE A 148 -6.65 -18.16 4.48
CA ILE A 148 -7.72 -18.80 5.26
C ILE A 148 -7.33 -20.23 5.61
N ASN A 149 -6.72 -20.93 4.65
CA ASN A 149 -6.19 -22.28 4.84
C ASN A 149 -4.79 -22.37 4.20
N PRO A 150 -3.72 -22.73 4.95
CA PRO A 150 -3.74 -23.24 6.33
C PRO A 150 -3.59 -22.18 7.44
N GLU A 151 -3.06 -20.98 7.18
CA GLU A 151 -2.54 -20.06 8.19
C GLU A 151 -3.60 -19.66 9.25
N LEU A 152 -4.77 -19.22 8.83
CA LEU A 152 -5.84 -18.86 9.76
C LEU A 152 -6.44 -20.09 10.45
N GLN A 153 -6.44 -21.24 9.77
CA GLN A 153 -6.87 -22.50 10.36
C GLN A 153 -5.92 -22.96 11.48
N ASP A 154 -4.61 -22.78 11.32
CA ASP A 154 -3.62 -23.11 12.36
C ASP A 154 -3.78 -22.18 13.59
N ILE A 155 -4.06 -20.90 13.34
CA ILE A 155 -4.40 -19.93 14.40
C ILE A 155 -5.68 -20.34 15.15
N TYR A 156 -6.70 -20.85 14.44
CA TYR A 156 -7.91 -21.37 15.03
C TYR A 156 -7.63 -22.60 15.91
N MET A 157 -6.83 -23.56 15.41
CA MET A 157 -6.44 -24.74 16.17
C MET A 157 -5.64 -24.42 17.44
N ALA A 158 -4.93 -23.30 17.43
CA ALA A 158 -4.23 -22.75 18.58
C ALA A 158 -5.15 -21.95 19.55
N ASN A 159 -6.46 -21.87 19.31
CA ASN A 159 -7.45 -21.08 20.06
C ASN A 159 -7.13 -19.55 20.08
N LEU A 160 -6.45 -19.04 19.06
CA LEU A 160 -6.08 -17.63 18.95
C LEU A 160 -6.94 -16.84 17.95
N LEU A 161 -7.87 -17.50 17.26
CA LEU A 161 -8.70 -16.87 16.23
C LEU A 161 -9.37 -15.56 16.69
N PRO A 162 -9.99 -15.48 17.90
CA PRO A 162 -10.62 -14.24 18.36
C PRO A 162 -9.66 -13.04 18.48
N ARG A 163 -8.35 -13.29 18.59
CA ARG A 163 -7.33 -12.24 18.70
C ARG A 163 -6.92 -11.65 17.35
N VAL A 164 -7.26 -12.32 16.26
CA VAL A 164 -6.82 -11.94 14.91
C VAL A 164 -7.98 -11.55 14.00
N LEU A 165 -9.21 -11.80 14.40
CA LEU A 165 -10.39 -11.33 13.68
C LEU A 165 -10.52 -9.81 13.80
N SER A 166 -10.94 -9.17 12.71
CA SER A 166 -11.09 -7.72 12.62
C SER A 166 -12.40 -7.18 13.21
N GLY A 167 -13.34 -8.06 13.59
CA GLY A 167 -14.65 -7.68 14.09
C GLY A 167 -15.69 -7.36 13.01
N SER A 168 -15.43 -7.75 11.76
CA SER A 168 -16.39 -7.55 10.67
C SER A 168 -17.59 -8.49 10.79
N SER A 169 -18.73 -8.10 10.23
CA SER A 169 -19.92 -8.96 10.17
C SER A 169 -19.68 -10.27 9.39
N HIS A 170 -18.67 -10.31 8.54
CA HIS A 170 -18.29 -11.47 7.74
C HIS A 170 -17.46 -12.49 8.53
N ASP A 171 -16.91 -12.13 9.68
CA ASP A 171 -16.08 -13.00 10.51
C ASP A 171 -16.83 -14.25 10.97
N ALA A 172 -18.16 -14.17 11.08
CA ALA A 172 -19.03 -15.30 11.43
C ALA A 172 -18.84 -16.50 10.49
N ILE A 173 -18.45 -16.28 9.23
CA ILE A 173 -18.19 -17.35 8.25
C ILE A 173 -16.99 -18.23 8.69
N LEU A 174 -16.02 -17.63 9.38
CA LEU A 174 -14.76 -18.27 9.75
C LEU A 174 -14.68 -18.71 11.21
N GLN A 175 -15.60 -18.25 12.06
CA GLN A 175 -15.57 -18.50 13.52
C GLN A 175 -15.62 -19.98 13.90
N ASN A 176 -16.33 -20.81 13.13
CA ASN A 176 -16.48 -22.24 13.39
C ASN A 176 -15.42 -23.11 12.68
N GLY A 177 -14.34 -22.50 12.23
CA GLY A 177 -13.24 -23.13 11.54
C GLY A 177 -13.00 -22.52 10.16
N PRO A 178 -11.88 -21.79 9.98
CA PRO A 178 -11.59 -21.12 8.72
C PRO A 178 -11.58 -22.05 7.51
N ALA A 179 -11.01 -23.24 7.61
CA ALA A 179 -10.96 -24.20 6.50
C ALA A 179 -12.37 -24.63 6.04
N SER A 180 -13.33 -24.79 6.95
CA SER A 180 -14.71 -25.13 6.60
C SER A 180 -15.48 -23.94 6.03
N GLY A 181 -15.16 -22.72 6.49
CA GLY A 181 -15.75 -21.47 5.99
C GLY A 181 -15.19 -20.99 4.67
N GLU A 182 -14.02 -21.47 4.25
CA GLU A 182 -13.31 -21.01 3.04
C GLU A 182 -14.19 -21.09 1.78
N GLY A 183 -15.04 -22.11 1.68
CA GLY A 183 -15.96 -22.29 0.57
C GLY A 183 -16.91 -21.10 0.37
N ASN A 184 -17.33 -20.48 1.46
CA ASN A 184 -18.27 -19.36 1.51
C ASN A 184 -17.56 -17.98 1.54
N TRP A 185 -16.23 -17.94 1.52
CA TRP A 185 -15.44 -16.72 1.47
C TRP A 185 -15.18 -16.34 0.02
N PHE A 186 -16.06 -15.54 -0.56
CA PHE A 186 -15.96 -15.06 -1.95
C PHE A 186 -15.09 -13.81 -2.05
N ASP A 187 -14.70 -13.43 -3.25
CA ASP A 187 -13.83 -12.26 -3.52
C ASP A 187 -14.46 -10.96 -3.02
N GLU A 188 -15.77 -10.80 -3.17
CA GLU A 188 -16.53 -9.64 -2.67
C GLU A 188 -16.44 -9.54 -1.14
N ILE A 189 -16.60 -10.66 -0.43
CA ILE A 189 -16.47 -10.70 1.03
C ILE A 189 -15.04 -10.36 1.44
N SER A 190 -14.06 -10.89 0.74
CA SER A 190 -12.64 -10.56 0.99
C SER A 190 -12.36 -9.07 0.84
N CYS A 191 -12.93 -8.42 -0.18
CA CYS A 191 -12.81 -6.99 -0.40
C CYS A 191 -13.51 -6.18 0.71
N LEU A 192 -14.73 -6.52 1.05
CA LEU A 192 -15.49 -5.83 2.12
C LEU A 192 -14.82 -5.98 3.49
N ALA A 193 -14.34 -7.18 3.82
CA ALA A 193 -13.60 -7.43 5.05
C ALA A 193 -12.29 -6.62 5.10
N HIS A 194 -11.60 -6.46 3.97
CA HIS A 194 -10.40 -5.64 3.91
C HIS A 194 -10.71 -4.16 4.16
N TRP A 195 -11.72 -3.61 3.49
CA TRP A 195 -12.14 -2.23 3.72
C TRP A 195 -12.59 -1.99 5.16
N TYR A 196 -13.33 -2.93 5.72
CA TYR A 196 -13.70 -2.86 7.13
C TYR A 196 -12.45 -2.81 8.02
N SER A 197 -11.47 -3.67 7.76
CA SER A 197 -10.25 -3.75 8.56
C SER A 197 -9.41 -2.47 8.47
N LEU A 198 -9.31 -1.84 7.31
CA LEU A 198 -8.66 -0.55 7.14
C LEU A 198 -9.40 0.56 7.90
N ASN A 199 -10.73 0.62 7.73
CA ASN A 199 -11.54 1.65 8.38
C ASN A 199 -11.60 1.53 9.91
N ALA A 200 -11.39 0.32 10.44
CA ALA A 200 -11.33 0.10 11.89
C ALA A 200 -10.02 0.60 12.52
N LEU A 201 -9.02 0.92 11.73
CA LEU A 201 -7.71 1.42 12.17
C LEU A 201 -7.52 2.92 11.91
N SER A 202 -8.34 3.51 11.05
CA SER A 202 -8.38 4.96 10.80
C SER A 202 -9.21 5.68 11.86
#